data_3a7b2d571814c21105374b440fb057ed
#
_entry.id   3a7b2d571814c21105374b440fb057ed
#
_cell.length_a   1.000
_cell.length_b   1.000
_cell.length_c   1.000
_cell.angle_alpha   90.00
_cell.angle_beta   90.00
_cell.angle_gamma   90.00
#
_symmetry.space_group_name_H-M   'P 1'
#
loop_
_entity.id
_entity.type
_entity.pdbx_description
1 polymer ?
#
loop_
_entity_poly.entity_id
_entity_poly.type
_entity_poly.pdbx_seq_one_letter_code
_entity_poly.pdbx_strand_id
1 'polypeptide(L)'
;IGPTASGKTQLASHLAADYIIEGVPAEIISGDSRQVYRGMDIGTGKDLQDYHIERDGMVIDVPCHLVDICNPGEKYNIFEYQTDFLNVWQNIQERGALPILCGGSGLYVESVIRNYNLSPVPKNDALRNELQSKSMTELTEILMRLKKLNNSDMHNKTDVDSPQRAIRAIEIEQYNSEHTTEDRTFPVIDTVVFGVDIPREFRREKISSRLKNRIDEGMVDEIRRLLSQGVEPDDLIYYGLEYKYLTLHVLGKL
;
A
#
# COMPACT_ATOMS: atom_id res chain seq x y z
N ILE A 1 -12.09 -5.56 -1.57
CA ILE A 1 -11.70 -4.24 -1.02
C ILE A 1 -12.56 -3.86 0.18
N GLY A 2 -12.12 -2.88 1.01
CA GLY A 2 -12.91 -2.37 2.15
C GLY A 2 -12.03 -1.63 3.15
N PRO A 3 -12.63 -0.96 4.15
CA PRO A 3 -11.89 -0.19 5.14
C PRO A 3 -11.08 -1.07 6.10
N THR A 4 -10.21 -0.46 6.89
CA THR A 4 -9.48 -1.13 7.98
C THR A 4 -10.44 -1.83 8.95
N ALA A 5 -10.06 -2.99 9.46
CA ALA A 5 -10.81 -3.82 10.40
C ALA A 5 -12.19 -4.33 9.89
N SER A 6 -12.40 -4.38 8.57
CA SER A 6 -13.64 -4.90 7.99
C SER A 6 -13.67 -6.44 7.82
N GLY A 7 -12.56 -7.15 8.04
CA GLY A 7 -12.48 -8.60 7.84
C GLY A 7 -12.13 -9.03 6.40
N LYS A 8 -11.56 -8.12 5.60
CA LYS A 8 -11.19 -8.40 4.20
C LYS A 8 -10.30 -9.63 4.03
N THR A 9 -9.22 -9.70 4.85
CA THR A 9 -8.24 -10.79 4.76
C THR A 9 -8.90 -12.13 5.03
N GLN A 10 -9.66 -12.23 6.12
CA GLN A 10 -10.40 -13.45 6.45
C GLN A 10 -11.35 -13.87 5.31
N LEU A 11 -12.13 -12.91 4.77
CA LEU A 11 -13.01 -13.20 3.64
C LEU A 11 -12.24 -13.71 2.42
N ALA A 12 -11.12 -13.06 2.08
CA ALA A 12 -10.30 -13.47 0.94
C ALA A 12 -9.66 -14.85 1.14
N SER A 13 -9.19 -15.15 2.36
CA SER A 13 -8.58 -16.43 2.69
C SER A 13 -9.60 -17.56 2.68
N HIS A 14 -10.80 -17.33 3.24
CA HIS A 14 -11.89 -18.32 3.15
C HIS A 14 -12.32 -18.57 1.70
N LEU A 15 -12.43 -17.51 0.89
CA LEU A 15 -12.76 -17.65 -0.53
C LEU A 15 -11.68 -18.46 -1.28
N ALA A 16 -10.40 -18.14 -1.04
CA ALA A 16 -9.30 -18.90 -1.62
C ALA A 16 -9.32 -20.36 -1.21
N ALA A 17 -9.55 -20.64 0.09
CA ALA A 17 -9.67 -22.00 0.61
C ALA A 17 -10.82 -22.78 -0.03
N ASP A 18 -11.97 -22.15 -0.26
CA ASP A 18 -13.11 -22.77 -0.94
C ASP A 18 -12.74 -23.18 -2.37
N TYR A 19 -12.08 -22.33 -3.13
CA TYR A 19 -11.57 -22.67 -4.46
C TYR A 19 -10.56 -23.83 -4.43
N ILE A 20 -9.62 -23.81 -3.46
CA ILE A 20 -8.63 -24.89 -3.30
C ILE A 20 -9.30 -26.22 -3.01
N ILE A 21 -10.32 -26.25 -2.16
CA ILE A 21 -11.12 -27.47 -1.86
C ILE A 21 -11.83 -27.98 -3.11
N GLU A 22 -12.32 -27.09 -3.97
CA GLU A 22 -12.96 -27.42 -5.23
C GLU A 22 -11.96 -27.83 -6.33
N GLY A 23 -10.66 -27.86 -6.01
CA GLY A 23 -9.60 -28.28 -6.93
C GLY A 23 -9.07 -27.15 -7.83
N VAL A 24 -9.43 -25.88 -7.54
CA VAL A 24 -8.91 -24.71 -8.22
C VAL A 24 -7.86 -24.04 -7.34
N PRO A 25 -6.56 -24.09 -7.67
CA PRO A 25 -5.55 -23.37 -6.91
C PRO A 25 -5.88 -21.87 -6.84
N ALA A 26 -5.79 -21.27 -5.65
CA ALA A 26 -6.05 -19.85 -5.47
C ALA A 26 -5.02 -19.23 -4.52
N GLU A 27 -4.58 -18.01 -4.82
CA GLU A 27 -3.52 -17.33 -4.09
C GLU A 27 -3.87 -15.86 -3.87
N ILE A 28 -3.46 -15.32 -2.73
CA ILE A 28 -3.73 -13.92 -2.37
C ILE A 28 -2.54 -13.05 -2.72
N ILE A 29 -2.81 -11.87 -3.30
CA ILE A 29 -1.85 -10.80 -3.48
C ILE A 29 -2.25 -9.66 -2.53
N SER A 30 -1.37 -9.29 -1.60
CA SER A 30 -1.65 -8.19 -0.67
C SER A 30 -1.61 -6.84 -1.37
N GLY A 31 -2.65 -6.03 -1.19
CA GLY A 31 -2.74 -4.63 -1.58
C GLY A 31 -2.63 -3.70 -0.37
N ASP A 32 -1.78 -4.05 0.61
CA ASP A 32 -1.53 -3.22 1.78
C ASP A 32 -0.12 -2.64 1.75
N SER A 33 -0.02 -1.30 1.73
CA SER A 33 1.25 -0.58 1.63
C SER A 33 2.12 -0.64 2.90
N ARG A 34 1.65 -1.27 3.97
CA ARG A 34 2.38 -1.39 5.23
C ARG A 34 2.84 -2.82 5.50
N GLN A 35 2.10 -3.81 5.04
CA GLN A 35 2.46 -5.21 5.22
C GLN A 35 3.65 -5.66 4.37
N VAL A 36 4.12 -4.83 3.46
CA VAL A 36 5.33 -5.08 2.64
C VAL A 36 6.62 -5.11 3.45
N TYR A 37 6.66 -4.50 4.64
CA TYR A 37 7.89 -4.35 5.43
C TYR A 37 8.12 -5.50 6.40
N ARG A 38 9.30 -6.14 6.33
CA ARG A 38 9.72 -7.25 7.20
C ARG A 38 9.79 -6.85 8.66
N GLY A 39 9.27 -7.69 9.54
CA GLY A 39 9.35 -7.49 10.98
C GLY A 39 8.50 -6.33 11.52
N MET A 40 7.66 -5.73 10.69
CA MET A 40 6.63 -4.79 11.08
C MET A 40 5.28 -5.53 11.11
N ASP A 41 5.11 -6.42 12.08
CA ASP A 41 4.05 -7.43 12.05
C ASP A 41 2.81 -6.98 12.84
N ILE A 42 3.01 -6.65 14.11
CA ILE A 42 1.93 -6.27 15.02
C ILE A 42 1.32 -4.92 14.60
N GLY A 43 2.17 -3.92 14.38
CA GLY A 43 1.71 -2.56 14.04
C GLY A 43 1.01 -2.46 12.71
N THR A 44 1.41 -3.25 11.71
CA THR A 44 0.76 -3.26 10.38
C THR A 44 -0.41 -4.22 10.31
N GLY A 45 -0.52 -5.14 11.28
CA GLY A 45 -1.56 -6.16 11.31
C GLY A 45 -1.40 -7.21 10.24
N LYS A 46 -0.21 -7.74 10.14
CA LYS A 46 0.05 -8.96 9.40
C LYS A 46 -0.45 -10.15 10.21
N ASP A 47 -1.74 -10.31 10.26
CA ASP A 47 -2.36 -11.45 10.94
C ASP A 47 -2.16 -12.68 10.04
N LEU A 48 -0.90 -13.21 9.97
CA LEU A 48 -0.53 -14.32 9.08
C LEU A 48 -1.33 -15.59 9.34
N GLN A 49 -1.88 -15.72 10.55
CA GLN A 49 -2.80 -16.80 10.90
C GLN A 49 -4.11 -16.78 10.09
N ASP A 50 -4.51 -15.61 9.58
CA ASP A 50 -5.69 -15.47 8.72
C ASP A 50 -5.56 -16.24 7.39
N TYR A 51 -4.34 -16.66 7.01
CA TYR A 51 -4.09 -17.44 5.80
C TYR A 51 -4.08 -18.97 6.06
N HIS A 52 -4.21 -19.41 7.31
CA HIS A 52 -4.34 -20.81 7.71
C HIS A 52 -5.81 -21.09 8.02
N ILE A 53 -6.50 -21.77 7.10
CA ILE A 53 -7.94 -22.02 7.20
C ILE A 53 -8.18 -23.47 7.62
N GLU A 54 -8.81 -23.65 8.77
CA GLU A 54 -9.30 -24.96 9.20
C GLU A 54 -10.71 -25.20 8.66
N ARG A 55 -10.87 -26.26 7.88
CA ARG A 55 -12.17 -26.67 7.35
C ARG A 55 -12.28 -28.17 7.26
N ASP A 56 -13.35 -28.73 7.85
CA ASP A 56 -13.66 -30.18 7.85
C ASP A 56 -12.48 -31.05 8.32
N GLY A 57 -11.71 -30.57 9.31
CA GLY A 57 -10.54 -31.28 9.85
C GLY A 57 -9.28 -31.18 8.98
N MET A 58 -9.31 -30.42 7.91
CA MET A 58 -8.16 -30.10 7.08
C MET A 58 -7.66 -28.69 7.36
N VAL A 59 -6.34 -28.52 7.33
CA VAL A 59 -5.69 -27.21 7.36
C VAL A 59 -5.29 -26.84 5.94
N ILE A 60 -5.74 -25.69 5.47
CA ILE A 60 -5.47 -25.16 4.15
C ILE A 60 -4.61 -23.91 4.32
N ASP A 61 -3.39 -23.99 3.83
CA ASP A 61 -2.46 -22.86 3.78
C ASP A 61 -2.68 -22.10 2.47
N VAL A 62 -3.24 -20.90 2.57
CA VAL A 62 -3.48 -20.04 1.41
C VAL A 62 -2.22 -19.23 1.12
N PRO A 63 -1.58 -19.40 -0.06
CA PRO A 63 -0.40 -18.61 -0.39
C PRO A 63 -0.72 -17.10 -0.45
N CYS A 64 0.16 -16.29 0.15
CA CYS A 64 0.04 -14.83 0.14
C CYS A 64 1.32 -14.18 -0.35
N HIS A 65 1.18 -13.23 -1.26
CA HIS A 65 2.26 -12.50 -1.91
C HIS A 65 2.26 -11.02 -1.55
N LEU A 66 3.40 -10.37 -1.75
CA LEU A 66 3.65 -8.96 -1.48
C LEU A 66 3.51 -8.58 0.01
N VAL A 67 3.83 -9.55 0.86
CA VAL A 67 4.03 -9.38 2.30
C VAL A 67 5.50 -9.65 2.59
N ASP A 68 6.14 -8.88 3.48
CA ASP A 68 7.55 -9.03 3.87
C ASP A 68 8.57 -9.00 2.72
N ILE A 69 8.36 -8.11 1.76
CA ILE A 69 9.23 -7.98 0.58
C ILE A 69 10.29 -6.87 0.70
N CYS A 70 10.08 -5.88 1.60
CA CYS A 70 10.98 -4.76 1.85
C CYS A 70 11.54 -4.76 3.27
N ASN A 71 12.67 -4.09 3.48
CA ASN A 71 13.17 -3.87 4.83
C ASN A 71 12.64 -2.55 5.41
N PRO A 72 12.45 -2.45 6.73
CA PRO A 72 12.15 -1.18 7.37
C PRO A 72 13.26 -0.15 7.08
N GLY A 73 12.87 1.10 6.80
CA GLY A 73 13.78 2.17 6.33
C GLY A 73 13.78 2.34 4.81
N GLU A 74 13.48 1.30 4.05
CA GLU A 74 13.28 1.40 2.60
C GLU A 74 11.95 2.14 2.28
N LYS A 75 11.92 2.78 1.13
CA LYS A 75 10.71 3.50 0.68
C LYS A 75 10.10 2.79 -0.51
N TYR A 76 9.14 1.94 -0.21
CA TYR A 76 8.38 1.22 -1.23
C TYR A 76 7.22 2.07 -1.72
N ASN A 77 7.16 2.30 -3.00
CA ASN A 77 6.20 3.21 -3.64
C ASN A 77 5.21 2.48 -4.56
N ILE A 78 4.23 3.21 -5.08
CA ILE A 78 3.17 2.65 -5.93
C ILE A 78 3.69 2.07 -7.25
N PHE A 79 4.76 2.63 -7.81
CA PHE A 79 5.36 2.13 -9.05
C PHE A 79 6.02 0.75 -8.82
N GLU A 80 6.78 0.61 -7.73
CA GLU A 80 7.36 -0.67 -7.32
C GLU A 80 6.25 -1.70 -7.05
N TYR A 81 5.21 -1.30 -6.31
CA TYR A 81 4.06 -2.16 -6.05
C TYR A 81 3.41 -2.66 -7.35
N GLN A 82 3.14 -1.76 -8.31
CA GLN A 82 2.50 -2.14 -9.57
C GLN A 82 3.38 -3.10 -10.38
N THR A 83 4.70 -2.90 -10.35
CA THR A 83 5.67 -3.79 -11.00
C THR A 83 5.68 -5.18 -10.36
N ASP A 84 5.79 -5.23 -9.04
CA ASP A 84 5.81 -6.50 -8.30
C ASP A 84 4.47 -7.22 -8.39
N PHE A 85 3.37 -6.46 -8.33
CA PHE A 85 2.03 -7.03 -8.55
C PHE A 85 1.93 -7.73 -9.90
N LEU A 86 2.37 -7.09 -10.97
CA LEU A 86 2.31 -7.66 -12.31
C LEU A 86 3.12 -8.94 -12.43
N ASN A 87 4.33 -8.96 -11.88
CA ASN A 87 5.20 -10.13 -11.86
C ASN A 87 4.53 -11.31 -11.11
N VAL A 88 3.99 -11.03 -9.95
CA VAL A 88 3.29 -12.05 -9.13
C VAL A 88 2.03 -12.54 -9.82
N TRP A 89 1.23 -11.63 -10.34
CA TRP A 89 -0.01 -11.95 -11.05
C TRP A 89 0.23 -12.84 -12.27
N GLN A 90 1.23 -12.51 -13.10
CA GLN A 90 1.62 -13.33 -14.25
C GLN A 90 2.06 -14.73 -13.81
N ASN A 91 2.91 -14.82 -12.79
CA ASN A 91 3.39 -16.09 -12.27
C ASN A 91 2.25 -16.97 -11.72
N ILE A 92 1.26 -16.40 -11.03
CA ILE A 92 0.08 -17.13 -10.55
C ILE A 92 -0.72 -17.66 -11.74
N GLN A 93 -0.94 -16.84 -12.75
CA GLN A 93 -1.68 -17.24 -13.95
C GLN A 93 -0.97 -18.32 -14.78
N GLU A 94 0.34 -18.25 -14.92
CA GLU A 94 1.14 -19.26 -15.60
C GLU A 94 1.03 -20.64 -14.94
N ARG A 95 0.81 -20.66 -13.63
CA ARG A 95 0.56 -21.90 -12.84
C ARG A 95 -0.90 -22.35 -12.87
N GLY A 96 -1.77 -21.63 -13.56
CA GLY A 96 -3.21 -21.91 -13.63
C GLY A 96 -3.95 -21.65 -12.31
N ALA A 97 -3.40 -20.83 -11.42
CA ALA A 97 -4.03 -20.46 -10.17
C ALA A 97 -4.87 -19.19 -10.29
N LEU A 98 -5.84 -19.01 -9.42
CA LEU A 98 -6.71 -17.84 -9.34
C LEU A 98 -6.06 -16.77 -8.45
N PRO A 99 -5.69 -15.57 -8.98
CA PRO A 99 -5.20 -14.50 -8.15
C PRO A 99 -6.35 -13.74 -7.48
N ILE A 100 -6.23 -13.50 -6.17
CA ILE A 100 -7.18 -12.73 -5.36
C ILE A 100 -6.45 -11.51 -4.78
N LEU A 101 -6.69 -10.31 -5.34
CA LEU A 101 -6.15 -9.08 -4.79
C LEU A 101 -6.93 -8.66 -3.54
N CYS A 102 -6.27 -8.65 -2.38
CA CYS A 102 -6.86 -8.26 -1.10
C CYS A 102 -6.12 -7.09 -0.47
N GLY A 103 -6.77 -5.95 -0.28
CA GLY A 103 -6.11 -4.82 0.36
C GLY A 103 -7.00 -3.64 0.72
N GLY A 104 -6.43 -2.74 1.52
CA GLY A 104 -7.06 -1.50 2.00
C GLY A 104 -6.33 -0.23 1.55
N SER A 105 -5.16 -0.34 0.93
CA SER A 105 -4.44 0.82 0.38
C SER A 105 -5.06 1.19 -0.97
N GLY A 106 -6.03 2.11 -0.93
CA GLY A 106 -6.85 2.46 -2.10
C GLY A 106 -6.03 2.75 -3.35
N LEU A 107 -4.95 3.53 -3.21
CA LEU A 107 -4.09 3.88 -4.34
C LEU A 107 -3.38 2.67 -4.96
N TYR A 108 -2.96 1.68 -4.16
CA TYR A 108 -2.33 0.46 -4.66
C TYR A 108 -3.33 -0.37 -5.48
N VAL A 109 -4.49 -0.63 -4.90
CA VAL A 109 -5.56 -1.38 -5.55
C VAL A 109 -6.05 -0.66 -6.80
N GLU A 110 -6.25 0.65 -6.72
CA GLU A 110 -6.73 1.47 -7.84
C GLU A 110 -5.73 1.50 -8.99
N SER A 111 -4.42 1.56 -8.72
CA SER A 111 -3.39 1.56 -9.76
C SER A 111 -3.40 0.31 -10.63
N VAL A 112 -3.80 -0.82 -10.05
CA VAL A 112 -3.94 -2.10 -10.75
C VAL A 112 -5.26 -2.15 -11.51
N ILE A 113 -6.39 -1.87 -10.84
CA ILE A 113 -7.72 -2.02 -11.44
C ILE A 113 -7.95 -1.02 -12.59
N ARG A 114 -7.40 0.18 -12.46
CA ARG A 114 -7.53 1.25 -13.45
C ARG A 114 -6.35 1.36 -14.42
N ASN A 115 -5.45 0.41 -14.39
CA ASN A 115 -4.29 0.33 -15.28
C ASN A 115 -3.48 1.65 -15.32
N TYR A 116 -3.14 2.20 -14.15
CA TYR A 116 -2.40 3.45 -14.11
C TYR A 116 -1.08 3.33 -14.86
N ASN A 117 -0.84 4.26 -15.78
CA ASN A 117 0.45 4.38 -16.45
C ASN A 117 1.41 5.13 -15.53
N LEU A 118 2.19 4.39 -14.76
CA LEU A 118 3.13 4.95 -13.79
C LEU A 118 4.54 4.96 -14.38
N SER A 119 5.22 6.11 -14.22
CA SER A 119 6.62 6.26 -14.61
C SER A 119 7.53 6.16 -13.37
N PRO A 120 8.75 5.57 -13.52
CA PRO A 120 9.74 5.50 -12.46
C PRO A 120 10.45 6.84 -12.28
N VAL A 121 9.72 7.86 -11.84
CA VAL A 121 10.26 9.21 -11.68
C VAL A 121 11.13 9.30 -10.43
N PRO A 122 12.45 9.53 -10.57
CA PRO A 122 13.35 9.66 -9.42
C PRO A 122 13.04 10.95 -8.64
N LYS A 123 13.46 10.97 -7.38
CA LYS A 123 13.39 12.17 -6.54
C LYS A 123 14.37 13.22 -7.06
N ASN A 124 13.92 14.45 -7.27
CA ASN A 124 14.75 15.58 -7.68
C ASN A 124 14.88 16.59 -6.51
N ASP A 125 15.92 16.42 -5.70
CA ASP A 125 16.12 17.28 -4.51
C ASP A 125 16.40 18.75 -4.88
N ALA A 126 17.03 19.02 -6.00
CA ALA A 126 17.27 20.40 -6.47
C ALA A 126 15.94 21.11 -6.80
N LEU A 127 15.08 20.47 -7.57
CA LEU A 127 13.75 20.97 -7.89
C LEU A 127 12.89 21.14 -6.63
N ARG A 128 12.94 20.18 -5.71
CA ARG A 128 12.19 20.26 -4.45
C ARG A 128 12.61 21.45 -3.60
N ASN A 129 13.91 21.69 -3.48
CA ASN A 129 14.45 22.83 -2.74
C ASN A 129 14.02 24.17 -3.36
N GLU A 130 13.99 24.26 -4.69
CA GLU A 130 13.50 25.45 -5.40
C GLU A 130 12.02 25.71 -5.12
N LEU A 131 11.21 24.64 -5.12
CA LEU A 131 9.76 24.73 -5.00
C LEU A 131 9.26 24.89 -3.54
N GLN A 132 10.07 24.54 -2.53
CA GLN A 132 9.67 24.58 -1.12
C GLN A 132 9.24 25.96 -0.63
N SER A 133 9.81 27.03 -1.20
CA SER A 133 9.48 28.41 -0.81
C SER A 133 8.23 28.97 -1.51
N LYS A 134 7.66 28.26 -2.47
CA LYS A 134 6.53 28.70 -3.26
C LYS A 134 5.19 28.46 -2.54
N SER A 135 4.27 29.40 -2.73
CA SER A 135 2.89 29.25 -2.25
C SER A 135 2.13 28.17 -3.01
N MET A 136 1.04 27.67 -2.42
CA MET A 136 0.17 26.69 -3.10
C MET A 136 -0.37 27.20 -4.43
N THR A 137 -0.67 28.50 -4.54
CA THR A 137 -1.12 29.13 -5.79
C THR A 137 -0.06 29.01 -6.87
N GLU A 138 1.18 29.40 -6.56
CA GLU A 138 2.31 29.31 -7.51
C GLU A 138 2.59 27.86 -7.93
N LEU A 139 2.58 26.92 -6.97
CA LEU A 139 2.77 25.49 -7.27
C LEU A 139 1.66 24.97 -8.20
N THR A 140 0.42 25.37 -7.96
CA THR A 140 -0.73 24.99 -8.79
C THR A 140 -0.59 25.54 -10.21
N GLU A 141 -0.17 26.80 -10.35
CA GLU A 141 0.06 27.42 -11.67
C GLU A 141 1.18 26.74 -12.45
N ILE A 142 2.29 26.40 -11.78
CA ILE A 142 3.40 25.65 -12.38
C ILE A 142 2.91 24.29 -12.88
N LEU A 143 2.20 23.55 -12.02
CA LEU A 143 1.66 22.24 -12.36
C LEU A 143 0.71 22.31 -13.56
N MET A 144 -0.23 23.25 -13.56
CA MET A 144 -1.17 23.42 -14.67
C MET A 144 -0.47 23.73 -16.00
N ARG A 145 0.60 24.54 -15.95
CA ARG A 145 1.41 24.84 -17.15
C ARG A 145 2.09 23.60 -17.69
N LEU A 146 2.72 22.81 -16.83
CA LEU A 146 3.39 21.56 -17.23
C LEU A 146 2.41 20.53 -17.79
N LYS A 147 1.28 20.34 -17.11
CA LYS A 147 0.22 19.45 -17.60
C LYS A 147 -0.29 19.84 -18.99
N LYS A 148 -0.50 21.14 -19.23
CA LYS A 148 -0.88 21.64 -20.54
C LYS A 148 0.18 21.39 -21.62
N LEU A 149 1.47 21.52 -21.28
CA LEU A 149 2.56 21.21 -22.19
C LEU A 149 2.64 19.72 -22.54
N ASN A 150 2.38 18.87 -21.57
CA ASN A 150 2.41 17.41 -21.73
C ASN A 150 1.10 16.82 -22.29
N ASN A 151 0.09 17.63 -22.61
CA ASN A 151 -1.27 17.17 -22.96
C ASN A 151 -1.86 16.21 -21.90
N SER A 152 -1.51 16.41 -20.64
CA SER A 152 -2.02 15.63 -19.50
C SER A 152 -3.12 16.41 -18.76
N ASP A 153 -4.16 15.69 -18.33
CA ASP A 153 -5.25 16.29 -17.57
C ASP A 153 -4.97 16.29 -16.06
N MET A 154 -5.61 17.21 -15.34
CA MET A 154 -5.69 17.14 -13.87
C MET A 154 -6.63 16.00 -13.48
N HIS A 155 -6.12 14.79 -13.36
CA HIS A 155 -6.93 13.62 -13.02
C HIS A 155 -7.51 13.67 -11.60
N ASN A 156 -6.86 14.40 -10.67
CA ASN A 156 -7.31 14.50 -9.28
C ASN A 156 -7.06 15.90 -8.70
N LYS A 157 -8.04 16.41 -7.94
CA LYS A 157 -7.84 17.60 -7.08
C LYS A 157 -6.82 17.34 -5.97
N THR A 158 -6.52 16.08 -5.68
CA THR A 158 -5.58 15.65 -4.62
C THR A 158 -4.14 16.04 -4.89
N ASP A 159 -3.75 16.29 -6.14
CA ASP A 159 -2.39 16.73 -6.48
C ASP A 159 -2.06 18.10 -5.88
N VAL A 160 -3.07 18.89 -5.60
CA VAL A 160 -2.94 20.25 -5.03
C VAL A 160 -3.47 20.38 -3.60
N ASP A 161 -3.66 19.28 -2.89
CA ASP A 161 -4.14 19.29 -1.50
C ASP A 161 -3.06 19.67 -0.47
N SER A 162 -1.79 19.57 -0.86
CA SER A 162 -0.66 19.96 -0.01
C SER A 162 0.56 20.35 -0.84
N PRO A 163 1.49 21.19 -0.30
CA PRO A 163 2.71 21.55 -1.00
C PRO A 163 3.53 20.34 -1.44
N GLN A 164 3.65 19.32 -0.60
CA GLN A 164 4.41 18.11 -0.89
C GLN A 164 3.84 17.34 -2.09
N ARG A 165 2.50 17.25 -2.19
CA ARG A 165 1.82 16.60 -3.32
C ARG A 165 1.98 17.42 -4.60
N ALA A 166 1.81 18.73 -4.52
CA ALA A 166 1.98 19.61 -5.67
C ALA A 166 3.43 19.57 -6.21
N ILE A 167 4.43 19.61 -5.33
CA ILE A 167 5.83 19.46 -5.70
C ILE A 167 6.09 18.11 -6.37
N ARG A 168 5.54 17.03 -5.82
CA ARG A 168 5.68 15.70 -6.44
C ARG A 168 5.01 15.61 -7.81
N ALA A 169 3.84 16.18 -7.97
CA ALA A 169 3.16 16.24 -9.26
C ALA A 169 3.95 17.04 -10.30
N ILE A 170 4.53 18.20 -9.90
CA ILE A 170 5.43 18.99 -10.76
C ILE A 170 6.67 18.18 -11.16
N GLU A 171 7.29 17.48 -10.21
CA GLU A 171 8.46 16.62 -10.45
C GLU A 171 8.16 15.54 -11.50
N ILE A 172 6.97 14.90 -11.41
CA ILE A 172 6.52 13.89 -12.36
C ILE A 172 6.30 14.49 -13.75
N GLU A 173 5.58 15.60 -13.84
CA GLU A 173 5.29 16.25 -15.12
C GLU A 173 6.55 16.78 -15.79
N GLN A 174 7.49 17.33 -15.02
CA GLN A 174 8.77 17.79 -15.57
C GLN A 174 9.58 16.60 -16.11
N TYR A 175 9.70 15.55 -15.33
CA TYR A 175 10.40 14.34 -15.77
C TYR A 175 9.81 13.77 -17.05
N ASN A 176 8.49 13.66 -17.14
CA ASN A 176 7.79 13.15 -18.31
C ASN A 176 7.95 14.06 -19.55
N SER A 177 8.14 15.37 -19.37
CA SER A 177 8.42 16.29 -20.48
C SER A 177 9.84 16.16 -21.06
N GLU A 178 10.78 15.73 -20.22
CA GLU A 178 12.20 15.58 -20.60
C GLU A 178 12.56 14.18 -21.08
N HIS A 179 11.75 13.19 -20.72
CA HIS A 179 11.98 11.78 -21.04
C HIS A 179 10.80 11.21 -21.80
N THR A 180 11.07 10.64 -22.96
CA THR A 180 10.06 9.82 -23.65
C THR A 180 9.81 8.59 -22.77
N THR A 181 8.68 8.57 -22.07
CA THR A 181 8.25 7.37 -21.37
C THR A 181 8.01 6.30 -22.44
N GLU A 182 8.80 5.23 -22.42
CA GLU A 182 8.43 4.02 -23.16
C GLU A 182 6.99 3.70 -22.74
N ASP A 183 6.13 3.43 -23.72
CA ASP A 183 4.73 3.07 -23.48
C ASP A 183 4.68 1.77 -22.65
N ARG A 184 4.79 1.94 -21.36
CA ARG A 184 4.58 0.87 -20.41
C ARG A 184 3.07 0.66 -20.31
N THR A 185 2.54 -0.13 -21.21
CA THR A 185 1.14 -0.52 -21.17
C THR A 185 0.96 -1.55 -20.04
N PHE A 186 0.42 -1.09 -18.93
CA PHE A 186 -0.07 -2.03 -17.90
C PHE A 186 -1.25 -2.80 -18.50
N PRO A 187 -1.29 -4.15 -18.42
CA PRO A 187 -2.34 -4.94 -19.04
C PRO A 187 -3.71 -4.63 -18.42
N VAL A 188 -4.73 -4.69 -19.23
CA VAL A 188 -6.11 -4.67 -18.72
C VAL A 188 -6.37 -6.01 -18.04
N ILE A 189 -6.64 -5.98 -16.74
CA ILE A 189 -6.96 -7.16 -15.96
C ILE A 189 -8.47 -7.19 -15.76
N ASP A 190 -9.12 -8.21 -16.32
CA ASP A 190 -10.55 -8.42 -16.09
C ASP A 190 -10.78 -8.78 -14.63
N THR A 191 -11.60 -8.01 -13.93
CA THR A 191 -11.69 -8.04 -12.47
C THR A 191 -13.12 -8.01 -11.98
N VAL A 192 -13.44 -8.87 -11.03
CA VAL A 192 -14.67 -8.77 -10.22
C VAL A 192 -14.31 -8.15 -8.87
N VAL A 193 -14.96 -7.06 -8.50
CA VAL A 193 -14.65 -6.31 -7.28
C VAL A 193 -15.73 -6.54 -6.22
N PHE A 194 -15.31 -7.10 -5.08
CA PHE A 194 -16.16 -7.24 -3.89
C PHE A 194 -15.79 -6.17 -2.85
N GLY A 195 -16.80 -5.44 -2.39
CA GLY A 195 -16.65 -4.44 -1.33
C GLY A 195 -17.16 -4.99 0.00
N VAL A 196 -16.31 -4.97 1.03
CA VAL A 196 -16.73 -5.29 2.40
C VAL A 196 -17.08 -3.99 3.10
N ASP A 197 -18.33 -3.79 3.42
CA ASP A 197 -18.82 -2.64 4.18
C ASP A 197 -19.37 -3.08 5.53
N ILE A 198 -19.05 -2.32 6.57
CA ILE A 198 -19.54 -2.54 7.94
C ILE A 198 -19.95 -1.21 8.56
N PRO A 199 -20.98 -1.18 9.43
CA PRO A 199 -21.42 0.02 10.11
C PRO A 199 -20.26 0.75 10.82
N ARG A 200 -20.27 2.08 10.77
CA ARG A 200 -19.17 2.92 11.28
C ARG A 200 -18.91 2.69 12.77
N GLU A 201 -19.95 2.53 13.57
CA GLU A 201 -19.87 2.30 15.01
C GLU A 201 -19.15 0.98 15.28
N PHE A 202 -19.58 -0.08 14.65
CA PHE A 202 -18.97 -1.40 14.77
C PHE A 202 -17.51 -1.43 14.32
N ARG A 203 -17.19 -0.69 13.24
CA ARG A 203 -15.83 -0.53 12.77
C ARG A 203 -14.94 0.18 13.80
N ARG A 204 -15.46 1.24 14.45
CA ARG A 204 -14.74 1.97 15.51
C ARG A 204 -14.43 1.07 16.70
N GLU A 205 -15.39 0.27 17.13
CA GLU A 205 -15.22 -0.70 18.21
C GLU A 205 -14.15 -1.72 17.85
N LYS A 206 -14.21 -2.31 16.66
CA LYS A 206 -13.19 -3.25 16.17
C LYS A 206 -11.79 -2.64 16.11
N ILE A 207 -11.66 -1.42 15.60
CA ILE A 207 -10.38 -0.71 15.54
C ILE A 207 -9.83 -0.49 16.97
N SER A 208 -10.67 -0.03 17.90
CA SER A 208 -10.25 0.23 19.28
C SER A 208 -9.86 -1.05 20.03
N SER A 209 -10.63 -2.12 19.87
CA SER A 209 -10.32 -3.42 20.46
C SER A 209 -9.01 -3.99 19.90
N ARG A 210 -8.86 -3.95 18.58
CA ARG A 210 -7.64 -4.43 17.89
C ARG A 210 -6.40 -3.65 18.31
N LEU A 211 -6.50 -2.33 18.47
CA LEU A 211 -5.37 -1.54 18.94
C LEU A 211 -4.95 -1.91 20.37
N LYS A 212 -5.92 -2.12 21.27
CA LYS A 212 -5.63 -2.57 22.64
C LYS A 212 -4.93 -3.93 22.64
N ASN A 213 -5.48 -4.91 21.94
CA ASN A 213 -4.88 -6.24 21.84
C ASN A 213 -3.44 -6.18 21.31
N ARG A 214 -3.18 -5.39 20.29
CA ARG A 214 -1.84 -5.23 19.73
C ARG A 214 -0.84 -4.60 20.68
N ILE A 215 -1.28 -3.64 21.50
CA ILE A 215 -0.44 -3.08 22.55
C ILE A 215 -0.06 -4.18 23.56
N ASP A 216 -1.03 -5.01 23.95
CA ASP A 216 -0.81 -6.13 24.87
C ASP A 216 0.05 -7.25 24.24
N GLU A 217 -0.02 -7.45 22.92
CA GLU A 217 0.81 -8.38 22.14
C GLU A 217 2.25 -7.89 21.93
N GLY A 218 2.61 -6.68 22.38
CA GLY A 218 3.98 -6.18 22.33
C GLY A 218 4.28 -5.19 21.19
N MET A 219 3.27 -4.48 20.70
CA MET A 219 3.45 -3.48 19.64
C MET A 219 4.47 -2.39 20.00
N VAL A 220 4.58 -2.02 21.30
CA VAL A 220 5.61 -1.08 21.78
C VAL A 220 7.00 -1.70 21.69
N ASP A 221 7.13 -2.99 21.99
CA ASP A 221 8.40 -3.70 21.94
C ASP A 221 8.85 -3.94 20.49
N GLU A 222 7.91 -4.07 19.56
CA GLU A 222 8.21 -4.07 18.12
C GLU A 222 8.92 -2.76 17.71
N ILE A 223 8.42 -1.60 18.15
CA ILE A 223 9.07 -0.30 17.89
C ILE A 223 10.47 -0.24 18.48
N ARG A 224 10.65 -0.66 19.77
CA ARG A 224 11.95 -0.67 20.42
C ARG A 224 12.95 -1.56 19.68
N ARG A 225 12.49 -2.72 19.22
CA ARG A 225 13.30 -3.67 18.43
C ARG A 225 13.74 -3.04 17.10
N LEU A 226 12.82 -2.44 16.35
CA LEU A 226 13.13 -1.79 15.08
C LEU A 226 14.15 -0.65 15.25
N LEU A 227 13.99 0.19 16.25
CA LEU A 227 14.96 1.25 16.59
C LEU A 227 16.32 0.67 16.97
N SER A 228 16.37 -0.43 17.76
CA SER A 228 17.63 -1.10 18.13
C SER A 228 18.34 -1.75 16.94
N GLN A 229 17.61 -2.09 15.88
CA GLN A 229 18.13 -2.61 14.62
C GLN A 229 18.63 -1.52 13.68
N GLY A 230 18.55 -0.25 14.08
CA GLY A 230 19.04 0.89 13.30
C GLY A 230 18.03 1.51 12.35
N VAL A 231 16.74 1.19 12.48
CA VAL A 231 15.70 1.90 11.71
C VAL A 231 15.56 3.31 12.26
N GLU A 232 15.66 4.30 11.39
CA GLU A 232 15.57 5.71 11.81
C GLU A 232 14.16 6.07 12.32
N PRO A 233 14.05 6.87 13.38
CA PRO A 233 12.76 7.28 13.93
C PRO A 233 11.83 7.95 12.90
N ASP A 234 12.39 8.74 11.99
CA ASP A 234 11.62 9.43 10.96
C ASP A 234 11.01 8.47 9.93
N ASP A 235 11.69 7.35 9.66
CA ASP A 235 11.13 6.30 8.80
C ASP A 235 9.96 5.59 9.50
N LEU A 236 10.09 5.28 10.80
CA LEU A 236 8.97 4.72 11.56
C LEU A 236 7.76 5.68 11.62
N ILE A 237 8.01 6.97 11.83
CA ILE A 237 6.97 8.01 11.83
C ILE A 237 6.25 8.07 10.47
N TYR A 238 6.94 7.80 9.38
CA TYR A 238 6.37 7.77 8.03
C TYR A 238 5.38 6.62 7.80
N TYR A 239 5.52 5.49 8.50
CA TYR A 239 4.72 4.28 8.24
C TYR A 239 3.27 4.31 8.75
N GLY A 240 2.83 5.36 9.38
CA GLY A 240 1.42 5.53 9.78
C GLY A 240 1.24 5.98 11.22
N LEU A 241 -0.02 6.11 11.61
CA LEU A 241 -0.36 6.73 12.90
C LEU A 241 0.12 5.88 14.08
N GLU A 242 -0.03 4.57 14.02
CA GLU A 242 0.38 3.63 15.04
C GLU A 242 1.89 3.75 15.29
N TYR A 243 2.69 3.59 14.23
CA TYR A 243 4.14 3.71 14.31
C TYR A 243 4.57 5.10 14.74
N LYS A 244 3.94 6.16 14.22
CA LYS A 244 4.24 7.54 14.59
C LYS A 244 4.10 7.77 16.08
N TYR A 245 2.93 7.48 16.64
CA TYR A 245 2.67 7.80 18.03
C TYR A 245 3.47 6.91 18.99
N LEU A 246 3.63 5.63 18.67
CA LEU A 246 4.43 4.73 19.48
C LEU A 246 5.94 5.08 19.44
N THR A 247 6.46 5.47 18.27
CA THR A 247 7.84 5.95 18.16
C THR A 247 8.06 7.20 19.01
N LEU A 248 7.15 8.18 18.92
CA LEU A 248 7.23 9.39 19.76
C LEU A 248 7.16 9.06 21.25
N HIS A 249 6.31 8.11 21.64
CA HIS A 249 6.21 7.63 23.01
C HIS A 249 7.53 6.98 23.49
N VAL A 250 8.08 6.05 22.71
CA VAL A 250 9.35 5.37 23.04
C VAL A 250 10.51 6.34 23.16
N LEU A 251 10.50 7.42 22.38
CA LEU A 251 11.50 8.50 22.43
C LEU A 251 11.26 9.54 23.53
N GLY A 252 10.19 9.42 24.34
CA GLY A 252 9.83 10.38 25.37
C GLY A 252 9.40 11.75 24.83
N LYS A 253 8.87 11.78 23.62
CA LYS A 253 8.38 13.00 22.93
C LYS A 253 6.84 13.13 22.97
N LEU A 254 6.18 12.23 23.68
CA LEU A 254 4.74 12.16 23.87
C LEU A 254 4.45 11.85 25.33
#